data_43defba6791cbf120c90766797c4c85a
#
_entry.id   43defba6791cbf120c90766797c4c85a
#
_cell.length_a   1.000
_cell.length_b   1.000
_cell.length_c   1.000
_cell.angle_alpha   90.00
_cell.angle_beta   90.00
_cell.angle_gamma   90.00
#
_symmetry.space_group_name_H-M   'P 1'
#
loop_
_entity.id
_entity.type
_entity.pdbx_description
1 polymer ?
#
loop_
_entity_poly.entity_id
_entity_poly.type
_entity_poly.pdbx_seq_one_letter_code
_entity_poly.pdbx_strand_id
1 'polypeptide(L)'
;WVLTYEEGFEKDFEHPEYDEAWSHAPKDECEYFGNFTFREDGTYSEYDLDGTSNPQSIEKWEVNGNVITLIEDEYEQYDLKVLEISSNKLVLEFHDKDETSEHYAKMTYKRG
;
A
#
# COMPACT_ATOMS: atom_id res chain seq x y z
N TRP A 1 -1.29 -6.79 9.60
CA TRP A 1 -0.91 -7.43 8.33
C TRP A 1 0.55 -7.15 8.02
N VAL A 2 1.29 -8.18 7.68
CA VAL A 2 2.73 -8.14 7.40
C VAL A 2 2.97 -8.35 5.92
N LEU A 3 3.67 -7.41 5.28
CA LEU A 3 3.99 -7.47 3.86
C LEU A 3 4.95 -8.64 3.57
N THR A 4 4.57 -9.53 2.65
CA THR A 4 5.37 -10.70 2.28
C THR A 4 5.86 -10.68 0.84
N TYR A 5 5.18 -9.95 -0.03
CA TYR A 5 5.56 -9.86 -1.44
C TYR A 5 5.02 -8.57 -2.04
N GLU A 6 5.77 -7.97 -2.93
CA GLU A 6 5.35 -6.79 -3.66
C GLU A 6 5.81 -6.85 -5.11
N GLU A 7 4.93 -6.41 -6.01
CA GLU A 7 5.25 -6.28 -7.43
C GLU A 7 4.57 -5.05 -7.99
N GLY A 8 5.16 -4.46 -9.01
CA GLY A 8 4.59 -3.28 -9.63
C GLY A 8 5.50 -2.65 -10.64
N PHE A 9 5.13 -1.44 -11.05
CA PHE A 9 5.92 -0.64 -11.97
C PHE A 9 5.67 0.84 -11.77
N GLU A 10 6.63 1.63 -12.23
CA GLU A 10 6.52 3.07 -12.39
C GLU A 10 6.89 3.42 -13.81
N LYS A 11 6.08 4.23 -14.46
CA LYS A 11 6.31 4.71 -15.81
C LYS A 11 6.29 6.23 -15.85
N ASP A 12 7.29 6.82 -16.52
CA ASP A 12 7.34 8.23 -16.83
C ASP A 12 7.16 8.37 -18.35
N PHE A 13 6.03 8.92 -18.78
CA PHE A 13 5.70 8.99 -20.20
C PHE A 13 6.58 9.99 -20.98
N GLU A 14 7.18 10.94 -20.28
CA GLU A 14 8.09 11.92 -20.88
C GLU A 14 9.54 11.42 -20.88
N HIS A 15 9.87 10.54 -19.92
CA HIS A 15 11.22 10.01 -19.73
C HIS A 15 11.19 8.49 -19.52
N PRO A 16 10.91 7.69 -20.60
CA PRO A 16 10.82 6.24 -20.49
C PRO A 16 12.09 5.58 -19.95
N GLU A 17 13.22 6.25 -19.98
CA GLU A 17 14.48 5.77 -19.40
C GLU A 17 14.43 5.66 -17.87
N TYR A 18 13.45 6.28 -17.23
CA TYR A 18 13.24 6.18 -15.79
C TYR A 18 12.21 5.11 -15.39
N ASP A 19 11.65 4.41 -16.36
CA ASP A 19 10.70 3.35 -16.08
C ASP A 19 11.34 2.26 -15.23
N GLU A 20 10.61 1.80 -14.21
CA GLU A 20 11.05 0.75 -13.30
C GLU A 20 9.95 -0.30 -13.14
N ALA A 21 10.36 -1.54 -12.90
CA ALA A 21 9.46 -2.62 -12.54
C ALA A 21 10.14 -3.48 -11.48
N TRP A 22 9.32 -4.04 -10.57
CA TRP A 22 9.83 -4.89 -9.49
C TRP A 22 8.87 -6.04 -9.21
N SER A 23 9.43 -7.12 -8.70
CA SER A 23 8.67 -8.30 -8.28
C SER A 23 9.56 -9.07 -7.30
N HIS A 24 9.38 -8.87 -6.01
CA HIS A 24 10.24 -9.46 -4.99
C HIS A 24 9.62 -9.42 -3.60
N ALA A 25 10.11 -10.27 -2.70
CA ALA A 25 9.82 -10.12 -1.29
C ALA A 25 10.44 -8.81 -0.78
N PRO A 26 9.83 -8.14 0.22
CA PRO A 26 10.41 -6.90 0.75
C PRO A 26 11.77 -7.17 1.38
N LYS A 27 12.69 -6.23 1.18
CA LYS A 27 14.06 -6.30 1.69
C LYS A 27 14.22 -5.35 2.87
N ASP A 28 15.02 -4.30 2.69
CA ASP A 28 15.23 -3.30 3.74
C ASP A 28 14.14 -2.26 3.79
N GLU A 29 13.54 -1.96 2.64
CA GLU A 29 12.47 -0.97 2.49
C GLU A 29 11.35 -1.54 1.62
N CYS A 30 10.12 -1.07 1.86
CA CYS A 30 8.98 -1.34 0.98
C CYS A 30 8.95 -0.31 -0.15
N GLU A 31 8.35 -0.68 -1.29
CA GLU A 31 8.26 0.23 -2.44
C GLU A 31 7.22 1.34 -2.22
N TYR A 32 6.05 1.01 -1.65
CA TYR A 32 4.99 1.99 -1.38
C TYR A 32 4.47 1.92 0.04
N PHE A 33 4.00 0.76 0.48
CA PHE A 33 3.33 0.60 1.77
C PHE A 33 4.01 -0.52 2.56
N GLY A 34 4.17 -0.29 3.84
CA GLY A 34 4.72 -1.27 4.77
C GLY A 34 3.65 -2.16 5.38
N ASN A 35 3.84 -2.52 6.63
CA ASN A 35 2.92 -3.36 7.39
C ASN A 35 1.78 -2.53 7.96
N PHE A 36 0.59 -3.10 8.05
CA PHE A 36 -0.60 -2.40 8.52
C PHE A 36 -1.22 -3.05 9.75
N THR A 37 -1.77 -2.22 10.62
CA THR A 37 -2.75 -2.61 11.63
C THR A 37 -4.00 -1.77 11.41
N PHE A 38 -5.11 -2.43 11.08
CA PHE A 38 -6.42 -1.79 10.93
C PHE A 38 -7.25 -2.07 12.18
N ARG A 39 -7.87 -1.04 12.75
CA ARG A 39 -8.67 -1.15 13.97
C ARG A 39 -10.15 -0.92 13.68
N GLU A 40 -11.00 -1.55 14.47
CA GLU A 40 -12.46 -1.47 14.32
C GLU A 40 -13.00 -0.05 14.54
N ASP A 41 -12.28 0.80 15.25
CA ASP A 41 -12.68 2.19 15.49
C ASP A 41 -12.47 3.11 14.28
N GLY A 42 -12.00 2.57 13.15
CA GLY A 42 -11.76 3.34 11.93
C GLY A 42 -10.38 3.98 11.87
N THR A 43 -9.45 3.58 12.72
CA THR A 43 -8.06 4.05 12.68
C THR A 43 -7.13 2.97 12.16
N TYR A 44 -5.99 3.38 11.59
CA TYR A 44 -4.95 2.44 11.19
C TYR A 44 -3.56 2.99 11.53
N SER A 45 -2.62 2.07 11.60
CA SER A 45 -1.20 2.41 11.72
C SER A 45 -0.43 1.68 10.63
N GLU A 46 0.59 2.36 10.09
CA GLU A 46 1.54 1.78 9.16
C GLU A 46 2.90 1.67 9.84
N TYR A 47 3.57 0.55 9.61
CA TYR A 47 4.87 0.25 10.19
C TYR A 47 5.89 0.00 9.10
N ASP A 48 7.12 0.45 9.32
CA ASP A 48 8.24 0.05 8.49
C ASP A 48 8.53 -1.45 8.66
N LEU A 49 9.29 -2.02 7.73
CA LEU A 49 9.57 -3.46 7.73
C LEU A 49 10.36 -3.92 8.96
N ASP A 50 11.08 -3.03 9.61
CA ASP A 50 11.81 -3.30 10.86
C ASP A 50 10.92 -3.23 12.10
N GLY A 51 9.62 -2.96 11.94
CA GLY A 51 8.66 -2.86 13.02
C GLY A 51 8.57 -1.48 13.67
N THR A 52 9.34 -0.50 13.21
CA THR A 52 9.21 0.87 13.73
C THR A 52 7.95 1.51 13.20
N SER A 53 7.24 2.22 14.06
CA SER A 53 6.08 3.00 13.68
C SER A 53 6.32 4.47 14.01
N ASN A 54 5.63 5.35 13.28
CA ASN A 54 5.49 6.72 13.72
C ASN A 54 4.32 6.79 14.69
N PRO A 55 4.56 6.83 16.01
CA PRO A 55 3.48 6.76 16.99
C PRO A 55 2.58 8.01 17.00
N GLN A 56 2.94 9.05 16.26
CA GLN A 56 2.17 10.28 16.16
C GLN A 56 1.16 10.28 15.03
N SER A 57 1.21 9.31 14.13
CA SER A 57 0.28 9.23 13.01
C SER A 57 -0.71 8.09 13.19
N ILE A 58 -1.73 8.35 14.00
CA ILE A 58 -2.93 7.51 13.98
C ILE A 58 -3.81 8.09 12.88
N GLU A 59 -3.98 7.34 11.81
CA GLU A 59 -4.68 7.77 10.62
C GLU A 59 -6.00 7.02 10.51
N LYS A 60 -6.86 7.46 9.60
CA LYS A 60 -8.19 6.90 9.44
C LYS A 60 -8.28 6.02 8.21
N TRP A 61 -9.12 4.99 8.28
CA TRP A 61 -9.42 4.15 7.13
C TRP A 61 -10.92 3.94 6.98
N GLU A 62 -11.34 3.73 5.75
CA GLU A 62 -12.72 3.42 5.40
C GLU A 62 -12.73 2.25 4.44
N VAL A 63 -13.80 1.45 4.49
CA VAL A 63 -14.04 0.37 3.54
C VAL A 63 -15.34 0.64 2.81
N ASN A 64 -15.30 0.55 1.48
CA ASN A 64 -16.46 0.73 0.64
C ASN A 64 -16.44 -0.35 -0.45
N GLY A 65 -17.22 -1.42 -0.26
CA GLY A 65 -17.16 -2.58 -1.14
C GLY A 65 -15.81 -3.28 -1.04
N ASN A 66 -15.06 -3.34 -2.15
CA ASN A 66 -13.74 -3.93 -2.22
C ASN A 66 -12.60 -2.89 -2.25
N VAL A 67 -12.88 -1.67 -1.81
CA VAL A 67 -11.89 -0.59 -1.76
C VAL A 67 -11.68 -0.17 -0.33
N ILE A 68 -10.40 -0.14 0.09
CA ILE A 68 -9.97 0.45 1.35
C ILE A 68 -9.39 1.82 1.04
N THR A 69 -9.94 2.85 1.66
CA THR A 69 -9.40 4.21 1.55
C THR A 69 -8.61 4.54 2.79
N LEU A 70 -7.34 4.86 2.61
CA LEU A 70 -6.43 5.32 3.66
C LEU A 70 -6.44 6.84 3.66
N ILE A 71 -6.84 7.45 4.78
CA ILE A 71 -6.97 8.90 4.90
C ILE A 71 -5.87 9.39 5.83
N GLU A 72 -4.82 9.96 5.28
CA GLU A 72 -3.69 10.51 6.05
C GLU A 72 -4.03 11.89 6.61
N ASP A 73 -4.62 12.76 5.78
CA ASP A 73 -5.12 14.07 6.20
C ASP A 73 -6.22 14.53 5.23
N GLU A 74 -6.65 15.79 5.34
CA GLU A 74 -7.71 16.33 4.48
C GLU A 74 -7.31 16.48 3.01
N TYR A 75 -6.02 16.39 2.70
CA TYR A 75 -5.48 16.55 1.35
C TYR A 75 -4.93 15.25 0.76
N GLU A 76 -4.58 14.29 1.60
CA GLU A 76 -3.95 13.05 1.17
C GLU A 76 -4.78 11.83 1.55
N GLN A 77 -5.23 11.11 0.55
CA GLN A 77 -5.88 9.83 0.73
C GLN A 77 -5.49 8.88 -0.40
N TYR A 78 -5.49 7.59 -0.10
CA TYR A 78 -5.14 6.54 -1.05
C TYR A 78 -6.23 5.48 -1.08
N ASP A 79 -6.66 5.11 -2.29
CA ASP A 79 -7.60 4.01 -2.49
C ASP A 79 -6.83 2.75 -2.86
N LEU A 80 -7.03 1.69 -2.08
CA LEU A 80 -6.44 0.38 -2.30
C LEU A 80 -7.56 -0.61 -2.60
N LYS A 81 -7.46 -1.27 -3.75
CA LYS A 81 -8.42 -2.31 -4.11
C LYS A 81 -8.05 -3.62 -3.42
N VAL A 82 -9.03 -4.25 -2.79
CA VAL A 82 -8.85 -5.57 -2.18
C VAL A 82 -9.06 -6.62 -3.27
N LEU A 83 -7.98 -7.29 -3.66
CA LEU A 83 -8.03 -8.36 -4.67
C LEU A 83 -8.35 -9.72 -4.03
N GLU A 84 -7.88 -9.93 -2.80
CA GLU A 84 -8.10 -11.17 -2.07
C GLU A 84 -8.05 -10.86 -0.57
N ILE A 85 -8.94 -11.45 0.19
CA ILE A 85 -8.90 -11.40 1.66
C ILE A 85 -9.39 -12.72 2.24
N SER A 86 -8.63 -13.23 3.21
CA SER A 86 -8.99 -14.41 4.02
C SER A 86 -8.51 -14.20 5.45
N SER A 87 -8.68 -15.20 6.30
CA SER A 87 -8.24 -15.09 7.70
C SER A 87 -6.73 -14.86 7.86
N ASN A 88 -5.93 -15.25 6.87
CA ASN A 88 -4.46 -15.20 6.94
C ASN A 88 -3.78 -14.56 5.73
N LYS A 89 -4.52 -14.06 4.74
CA LYS A 89 -3.96 -13.48 3.53
C LYS A 89 -4.76 -12.25 3.09
N LEU A 90 -4.04 -11.21 2.70
CA LEU A 90 -4.62 -9.98 2.15
C LEU A 90 -3.79 -9.57 0.94
N VAL A 91 -4.46 -9.30 -0.18
CA VAL A 91 -3.80 -8.78 -1.39
C VAL A 91 -4.45 -7.44 -1.73
N LEU A 92 -3.63 -6.40 -1.79
CA LEU A 92 -4.06 -5.04 -2.11
C LEU A 92 -3.42 -4.57 -3.41
N GLU A 93 -4.16 -3.76 -4.14
CA GLU A 93 -3.69 -3.15 -5.38
C GLU A 93 -3.78 -1.63 -5.29
N PHE A 94 -2.68 -0.95 -5.61
CA PHE A 94 -2.62 0.49 -5.75
C PHE A 94 -2.35 0.82 -7.22
N HIS A 95 -3.14 1.75 -7.78
CA HIS A 95 -2.96 2.19 -9.16
C HIS A 95 -3.26 3.67 -9.27
N ASP A 96 -2.29 4.43 -9.75
CA ASP A 96 -2.42 5.85 -10.01
C ASP A 96 -1.86 6.15 -11.39
N LYS A 97 -2.62 6.88 -12.18
CA LYS A 97 -2.24 7.24 -13.55
C LYS A 97 -2.71 8.65 -13.87
N ASP A 98 -1.81 9.47 -14.38
CA ASP A 98 -2.13 10.79 -14.91
C ASP A 98 -1.54 10.96 -16.32
N GLU A 99 -1.53 12.21 -16.82
CA GLU A 99 -1.04 12.51 -18.16
C GLU A 99 0.46 12.30 -18.33
N THR A 100 1.23 12.31 -17.23
CA THR A 100 2.69 12.27 -17.26
C THR A 100 3.28 10.99 -16.71
N SER A 101 2.53 10.23 -15.90
CA SER A 101 3.09 9.06 -15.22
C SER A 101 2.02 8.02 -14.89
N GLU A 102 2.47 6.81 -14.62
CA GLU A 102 1.64 5.71 -14.14
C GLU A 102 2.40 4.95 -13.07
N HIS A 103 1.71 4.70 -11.94
CA HIS A 103 2.24 3.96 -10.79
C HIS A 103 1.31 2.79 -10.48
N TYR A 104 1.88 1.62 -10.32
CA TYR A 104 1.12 0.40 -9.99
C TYR A 104 1.87 -0.41 -8.95
N ALA A 105 1.15 -0.90 -7.94
CA ALA A 105 1.70 -1.82 -6.96
C ALA A 105 0.66 -2.83 -6.53
N LYS A 106 1.08 -4.08 -6.40
CA LYS A 106 0.30 -5.16 -5.85
C LYS A 106 1.07 -5.71 -4.65
N MET A 107 0.45 -5.67 -3.49
CA MET A 107 1.07 -6.03 -2.24
C MET A 107 0.35 -7.23 -1.64
N THR A 108 1.10 -8.24 -1.24
CA THR A 108 0.59 -9.44 -0.57
C THR A 108 1.02 -9.42 0.88
N TYR A 109 0.06 -9.62 1.77
CA TYR A 109 0.25 -9.59 3.23
C TYR A 109 -0.19 -10.90 3.84
N LYS A 110 0.48 -11.25 4.95
CA LYS A 110 0.00 -12.31 5.85
C LYS A 110 -0.46 -11.69 7.16
N ARG A 111 -1.31 -12.40 7.91
CA ARG A 111 -1.69 -11.97 9.24
C ARG A 111 -0.49 -12.14 10.18
N GLY A 112 -0.13 -11.06 10.84
CA GLY A 112 0.96 -11.06 11.79
C GLY A 112 0.52 -11.13 13.25
#